data_469612849a289f6b73ad3611829e2e3e
#
_entry.id   469612849a289f6b73ad3611829e2e3e
#
_cell.length_a   1.000
_cell.length_b   1.000
_cell.length_c   1.000
_cell.angle_alpha   90.00
_cell.angle_beta   90.00
_cell.angle_gamma   90.00
#
_symmetry.space_group_name_H-M   'P 1'
#
loop_
_entity.id
_entity.type
_entity.pdbx_description
1 polymer ?
#
loop_
_entity_poly.entity_id
_entity_poly.type
_entity_poly.pdbx_seq_one_letter_code
_entity_poly.pdbx_strand_id
1 'polypeptide(L)'
;MNTLFDKIWDSHIVSLIEDGPTQLYIDRLYCHEVTSPQAFDGLRARGIKCLRPERVFCMPDHNTPTHDQDKPIADPVSKAQVDALERNAEQFGLTYYGMMNPDNGIIHVVGPEKGLSLPGMTIVCGDSHTSTHGAVGAVAFGIGTSEVEMVLASQCILQQKPKSMSIRIEGELGKGVTAKDMALYLMMKLTTSGATGYFIEYRGSAVRSLSMEGRLTLCNLSIEMGARGGFVAPDETTFEYLKGREYAPKGEDWDKAVAYWKTLSSGDDAVFDKELVFDASDIRPMITYGTNPGMGMPVDASIPSDASRKALDYMGFEAGQCLLGHKVDYVFLGACTNGRIEDFRAFASVVKGRRKADSVTAWLVPGSWAVKRQIEEEGLDKLLQEAGFEIRQPGCSACLAMNDDKIPAGKYAVSTSNRNFEGRQGPGSRTMLASPLTAAAAAVCGVVTDPRELL
;
A
#
# COMPACT_ATOMS: atom_id res chain seq x y z
N MET A 1 3.30 -24.10 -18.78
CA MET A 1 1.90 -23.85 -18.31
C MET A 1 1.68 -22.37 -18.06
N ASN A 2 0.43 -21.92 -17.96
CA ASN A 2 0.09 -20.52 -17.73
C ASN A 2 0.47 -20.07 -16.31
N THR A 3 0.96 -18.83 -16.21
CA THR A 3 1.19 -18.17 -14.92
C THR A 3 -0.15 -17.85 -14.24
N LEU A 4 -0.12 -17.51 -12.94
CA LEU A 4 -1.29 -16.96 -12.23
C LEU A 4 -1.86 -15.74 -12.98
N PHE A 5 -0.97 -14.88 -13.50
CA PHE A 5 -1.37 -13.73 -14.29
C PHE A 5 -2.17 -14.13 -15.54
N ASP A 6 -1.66 -15.09 -16.31
CA ASP A 6 -2.36 -15.55 -17.51
C ASP A 6 -3.73 -16.15 -17.20
N LYS A 7 -3.80 -16.99 -16.16
CA LYS A 7 -5.06 -17.62 -15.76
C LYS A 7 -6.15 -16.62 -15.44
N ILE A 8 -5.80 -15.56 -14.69
CA ILE A 8 -6.77 -14.51 -14.32
C ILE A 8 -7.05 -13.61 -15.52
N TRP A 9 -6.02 -13.12 -16.21
CA TRP A 9 -6.20 -12.24 -17.36
C TRP A 9 -7.05 -12.87 -18.45
N ASP A 10 -6.69 -14.08 -18.86
CA ASP A 10 -7.36 -14.76 -19.96
C ASP A 10 -8.83 -15.10 -19.66
N SER A 11 -9.16 -15.38 -18.39
CA SER A 11 -10.54 -15.60 -17.95
C SER A 11 -11.41 -14.34 -17.93
N HIS A 12 -10.80 -13.15 -18.00
CA HIS A 12 -11.49 -11.85 -18.00
C HIS A 12 -11.52 -11.17 -19.38
N ILE A 13 -11.01 -11.84 -20.42
CA ILE A 13 -11.06 -11.29 -21.76
C ILE A 13 -12.51 -11.32 -22.28
N VAL A 14 -13.05 -10.14 -22.58
CA VAL A 14 -14.36 -9.98 -23.24
C VAL A 14 -14.20 -10.02 -24.76
N SER A 15 -13.17 -9.33 -25.26
CA SER A 15 -12.88 -9.26 -26.69
C SER A 15 -11.39 -8.96 -26.92
N LEU A 16 -10.85 -9.53 -27.98
CA LEU A 16 -9.52 -9.19 -28.49
C LEU A 16 -9.71 -8.28 -29.71
N ILE A 17 -9.04 -7.14 -29.72
CA ILE A 17 -8.99 -6.24 -30.88
C ILE A 17 -7.77 -6.63 -31.69
N GLU A 18 -7.97 -6.94 -32.96
CA GLU A 18 -6.88 -7.28 -33.88
C GLU A 18 -5.85 -6.13 -33.90
N ASP A 19 -4.58 -6.46 -33.66
CA ASP A 19 -3.47 -5.51 -33.55
C ASP A 19 -3.69 -4.38 -32.51
N GLY A 20 -4.58 -4.60 -31.54
CA GLY A 20 -5.02 -3.64 -30.55
C GLY A 20 -4.98 -4.14 -29.10
N PRO A 21 -5.55 -3.36 -28.17
CA PRO A 21 -5.66 -3.75 -26.78
C PRO A 21 -6.70 -4.84 -26.56
N THR A 22 -6.59 -5.51 -25.42
CA THR A 22 -7.61 -6.43 -24.90
C THR A 22 -8.73 -5.66 -24.21
N GLN A 23 -9.98 -5.96 -24.52
CA GLN A 23 -11.12 -5.55 -23.72
C GLN A 23 -11.23 -6.49 -22.52
N LEU A 24 -10.93 -5.96 -21.34
CA LEU A 24 -10.85 -6.71 -20.08
C LEU A 24 -12.07 -6.38 -19.21
N TYR A 25 -12.75 -7.42 -18.72
CA TYR A 25 -13.80 -7.27 -17.72
C TYR A 25 -13.19 -6.95 -16.36
N ILE A 26 -13.86 -6.08 -15.57
CA ILE A 26 -13.41 -5.66 -14.25
C ILE A 26 -14.42 -6.12 -13.20
N ASP A 27 -13.98 -6.94 -12.24
CA ASP A 27 -14.83 -7.45 -11.16
C ASP A 27 -15.16 -6.39 -10.12
N ARG A 28 -14.18 -5.50 -9.83
CA ARG A 28 -14.29 -4.53 -8.74
C ARG A 28 -13.70 -3.19 -9.13
N LEU A 29 -14.45 -2.13 -8.91
CA LEU A 29 -13.97 -0.77 -9.00
C LEU A 29 -14.01 -0.12 -7.61
N TYR A 30 -12.89 0.46 -7.21
CA TYR A 30 -12.83 1.35 -6.05
C TYR A 30 -12.74 2.80 -6.48
N CYS A 31 -13.46 3.67 -5.79
CA CYS A 31 -13.47 5.11 -6.05
C CYS A 31 -13.14 5.89 -4.78
N HIS A 32 -12.24 6.85 -4.90
CA HIS A 32 -11.96 7.83 -3.86
C HIS A 32 -12.14 9.26 -4.39
N GLU A 33 -12.09 10.25 -3.52
CA GLU A 33 -12.51 11.63 -3.80
C GLU A 33 -11.59 12.38 -4.77
N VAL A 34 -10.32 11.94 -4.95
CA VAL A 34 -9.34 12.70 -5.74
C VAL A 34 -9.47 12.42 -7.24
N THR A 35 -9.67 11.17 -7.65
CA THR A 35 -9.56 10.75 -9.05
C THR A 35 -10.89 10.37 -9.70
N SER A 36 -12.00 10.39 -8.96
CA SER A 36 -13.30 9.95 -9.49
C SER A 36 -14.26 11.07 -9.94
N PRO A 37 -14.16 12.35 -9.49
CA PRO A 37 -15.19 13.34 -9.80
C PRO A 37 -15.44 13.54 -11.29
N GLN A 38 -14.39 13.67 -12.11
CA GLN A 38 -14.51 13.90 -13.54
C GLN A 38 -15.10 12.68 -14.28
N ALA A 39 -14.89 11.46 -13.79
CA ALA A 39 -15.50 10.27 -14.35
C ALA A 39 -17.04 10.31 -14.22
N PHE A 40 -17.55 10.74 -13.07
CA PHE A 40 -18.98 10.92 -12.86
C PHE A 40 -19.55 12.08 -13.67
N ASP A 41 -18.78 13.17 -13.85
CA ASP A 41 -19.18 14.27 -14.72
C ASP A 41 -19.33 13.82 -16.18
N GLY A 42 -18.42 12.99 -16.66
CA GLY A 42 -18.50 12.38 -17.99
C GLY A 42 -19.75 11.53 -18.17
N LEU A 43 -20.10 10.69 -17.19
CA LEU A 43 -21.35 9.91 -17.21
C LEU A 43 -22.59 10.82 -17.26
N ARG A 44 -22.64 11.86 -16.43
CA ARG A 44 -23.74 12.83 -16.41
C ARG A 44 -23.92 13.53 -17.74
N ALA A 45 -22.83 14.04 -18.32
CA ALA A 45 -22.84 14.76 -19.59
C ALA A 45 -23.38 13.90 -20.74
N ARG A 46 -23.18 12.59 -20.68
CA ARG A 46 -23.64 11.62 -21.69
C ARG A 46 -24.95 10.93 -21.33
N GLY A 47 -25.53 11.21 -20.16
CA GLY A 47 -26.76 10.55 -19.70
C GLY A 47 -26.59 9.04 -19.43
N ILE A 48 -25.37 8.57 -19.13
CA ILE A 48 -25.04 7.16 -18.91
C ILE A 48 -25.16 6.86 -17.41
N LYS A 49 -25.78 5.72 -17.08
CA LYS A 49 -25.86 5.18 -15.71
C LYS A 49 -24.67 4.28 -15.42
N CYS A 50 -24.34 4.10 -14.12
CA CYS A 50 -23.45 3.03 -13.73
C CYS A 50 -24.06 1.66 -14.06
N LEU A 51 -23.32 0.79 -14.77
CA LEU A 51 -23.81 -0.50 -15.25
C LEU A 51 -23.99 -1.49 -14.09
N ARG A 52 -23.04 -1.55 -13.17
CA ARG A 52 -23.00 -2.53 -12.07
C ARG A 52 -22.67 -1.81 -10.74
N PRO A 53 -23.61 -1.01 -10.19
CA PRO A 53 -23.37 -0.22 -8.99
C PRO A 53 -22.95 -1.08 -7.77
N GLU A 54 -23.40 -2.33 -7.69
CA GLU A 54 -23.04 -3.29 -6.63
C GLU A 54 -21.55 -3.77 -6.70
N ARG A 55 -20.87 -3.43 -7.79
CA ARG A 55 -19.44 -3.73 -7.99
C ARG A 55 -18.53 -2.55 -7.67
N VAL A 56 -19.12 -1.40 -7.29
CA VAL A 56 -18.39 -0.14 -7.06
C VAL A 56 -18.49 0.24 -5.58
N PHE A 57 -17.33 0.48 -4.97
CA PHE A 57 -17.23 0.90 -3.57
C PHE A 57 -16.49 2.23 -3.49
N CYS A 58 -17.08 3.18 -2.78
CA CYS A 58 -16.58 4.54 -2.65
C CYS A 58 -16.22 4.82 -1.19
N MET A 59 -15.04 5.40 -0.95
CA MET A 59 -14.65 5.92 0.36
C MET A 59 -13.63 7.04 0.22
N PRO A 60 -13.78 8.13 0.99
CA PRO A 60 -12.77 9.18 1.04
C PRO A 60 -11.63 8.74 1.96
N ASP A 61 -10.38 8.96 1.55
CA ASP A 61 -9.20 8.58 2.32
C ASP A 61 -7.99 9.52 2.17
N HIS A 62 -7.94 10.35 1.12
CA HIS A 62 -6.81 11.23 0.84
C HIS A 62 -6.94 12.60 1.50
N ASN A 63 -8.11 13.23 1.36
CA ASN A 63 -8.42 14.58 1.88
C ASN A 63 -9.09 14.57 3.25
N THR A 64 -9.14 13.41 3.89
CA THR A 64 -9.73 13.28 5.23
C THR A 64 -8.74 13.75 6.29
N PRO A 65 -9.14 14.60 7.25
CA PRO A 65 -8.30 14.93 8.41
C PRO A 65 -8.08 13.67 9.26
N THR A 66 -6.99 13.63 10.05
CA THR A 66 -6.74 12.56 11.01
C THR A 66 -7.02 12.97 12.46
N HIS A 67 -7.62 14.13 12.61
CA HIS A 67 -8.16 14.68 13.84
C HIS A 67 -9.56 15.20 13.62
N ASP A 68 -10.39 15.19 14.65
CA ASP A 68 -11.70 15.85 14.66
C ASP A 68 -12.57 15.51 13.43
N GLN A 69 -12.57 14.24 13.01
CA GLN A 69 -13.36 13.80 11.83
C GLN A 69 -14.87 13.96 12.02
N ASP A 70 -15.33 14.17 13.26
CA ASP A 70 -16.70 14.54 13.60
C ASP A 70 -17.04 16.01 13.27
N LYS A 71 -16.04 16.82 12.95
CA LYS A 71 -16.20 18.22 12.54
C LYS A 71 -16.12 18.37 11.03
N PRO A 72 -16.68 19.45 10.45
CA PRO A 72 -16.53 19.75 9.03
C PRO A 72 -15.05 19.91 8.65
N ILE A 73 -14.67 19.36 7.48
CA ILE A 73 -13.32 19.55 6.93
C ILE A 73 -13.06 21.05 6.74
N ALA A 74 -11.97 21.54 7.34
CA ALA A 74 -11.65 22.99 7.37
C ALA A 74 -11.19 23.50 6.00
N ASP A 75 -10.39 22.71 5.25
CA ASP A 75 -9.95 23.09 3.91
C ASP A 75 -11.11 22.98 2.91
N PRO A 76 -11.51 24.07 2.24
CA PRO A 76 -12.68 24.07 1.36
C PRO A 76 -12.47 23.22 0.11
N VAL A 77 -11.24 23.03 -0.38
CA VAL A 77 -10.94 22.19 -1.56
C VAL A 77 -11.10 20.73 -1.20
N SER A 78 -10.49 20.29 -0.11
CA SER A 78 -10.64 18.94 0.43
C SER A 78 -12.11 18.61 0.72
N LYS A 79 -12.83 19.55 1.38
CA LYS A 79 -14.26 19.38 1.65
C LYS A 79 -15.07 19.20 0.36
N ALA A 80 -14.84 20.04 -0.64
CA ALA A 80 -15.57 19.97 -1.91
C ALA A 80 -15.37 18.62 -2.63
N GLN A 81 -14.17 18.04 -2.56
CA GLN A 81 -13.86 16.73 -3.16
C GLN A 81 -14.55 15.59 -2.41
N VAL A 82 -14.52 15.59 -1.07
CA VAL A 82 -15.20 14.58 -0.24
C VAL A 82 -16.73 14.66 -0.45
N ASP A 83 -17.30 15.86 -0.39
CA ASP A 83 -18.72 16.09 -0.65
C ASP A 83 -19.13 15.66 -2.09
N ALA A 84 -18.24 15.83 -3.07
CA ALA A 84 -18.50 15.40 -4.44
C ALA A 84 -18.57 13.88 -4.56
N LEU A 85 -17.67 13.15 -3.87
CA LEU A 85 -17.72 11.69 -3.85
C LEU A 85 -19.02 11.17 -3.23
N GLU A 86 -19.46 11.75 -2.11
CA GLU A 86 -20.70 11.38 -1.44
C GLU A 86 -21.90 11.59 -2.36
N ARG A 87 -22.05 12.81 -2.95
CA ARG A 87 -23.13 13.11 -3.90
C ARG A 87 -23.11 12.17 -5.13
N ASN A 88 -21.92 11.86 -5.63
CA ASN A 88 -21.78 10.93 -6.76
C ASN A 88 -22.23 9.53 -6.37
N ALA A 89 -21.83 9.03 -5.22
CA ALA A 89 -22.21 7.72 -4.74
C ALA A 89 -23.74 7.62 -4.55
N GLU A 90 -24.36 8.62 -3.93
CA GLU A 90 -25.81 8.70 -3.79
C GLU A 90 -26.53 8.74 -5.14
N GLN A 91 -26.11 9.63 -6.04
CA GLN A 91 -26.73 9.80 -7.37
C GLN A 91 -26.68 8.52 -8.22
N PHE A 92 -25.57 7.78 -8.17
CA PHE A 92 -25.36 6.58 -8.98
C PHE A 92 -25.70 5.29 -8.24
N GLY A 93 -26.19 5.35 -6.99
CA GLY A 93 -26.62 4.19 -6.19
C GLY A 93 -25.45 3.29 -5.78
N LEU A 94 -24.29 3.87 -5.47
CA LEU A 94 -23.07 3.14 -5.13
C LEU A 94 -22.94 2.94 -3.61
N THR A 95 -22.20 1.92 -3.21
CA THR A 95 -21.85 1.73 -1.79
C THR A 95 -20.82 2.79 -1.37
N TYR A 96 -21.15 3.56 -0.32
CA TYR A 96 -20.33 4.64 0.20
C TYR A 96 -20.04 4.47 1.69
N TYR A 97 -18.77 4.41 2.04
CA TYR A 97 -18.29 4.44 3.42
C TYR A 97 -17.69 5.82 3.71
N GLY A 98 -18.52 6.74 4.16
CA GLY A 98 -18.13 8.12 4.49
C GLY A 98 -17.21 8.18 5.71
N MET A 99 -16.61 9.34 5.95
CA MET A 99 -15.53 9.57 6.92
C MET A 99 -15.84 9.08 8.35
N MET A 100 -17.09 9.23 8.83
CA MET A 100 -17.53 8.76 10.16
C MET A 100 -18.16 7.36 10.14
N ASN A 101 -18.22 6.70 8.99
CA ASN A 101 -18.69 5.35 8.90
C ASN A 101 -17.69 4.39 9.61
N PRO A 102 -18.13 3.49 10.51
CA PRO A 102 -17.22 2.56 11.18
C PRO A 102 -16.46 1.62 10.25
N ASP A 103 -16.86 1.53 8.99
CA ASP A 103 -16.22 0.77 7.93
C ASP A 103 -15.33 1.63 7.00
N ASN A 104 -15.18 2.93 7.31
CA ASN A 104 -14.28 3.81 6.54
C ASN A 104 -12.81 3.58 6.90
N GLY A 105 -11.96 3.93 5.96
CA GLY A 105 -10.51 3.92 6.05
C GLY A 105 -9.88 4.06 4.67
N ILE A 106 -8.59 3.80 4.60
CA ILE A 106 -7.85 3.77 3.34
C ILE A 106 -8.41 2.62 2.49
N ILE A 107 -8.79 2.92 1.26
CA ILE A 107 -9.49 1.99 0.35
C ILE A 107 -8.71 0.68 0.16
N HIS A 108 -7.36 0.75 0.10
CA HIS A 108 -6.47 -0.40 -0.04
C HIS A 108 -6.23 -1.16 1.28
N VAL A 109 -6.76 -0.67 2.40
CA VAL A 109 -6.82 -1.38 3.68
C VAL A 109 -8.20 -2.00 3.85
N VAL A 110 -9.26 -1.22 3.68
CA VAL A 110 -10.65 -1.66 3.86
C VAL A 110 -11.06 -2.75 2.86
N GLY A 111 -10.62 -2.64 1.59
CA GLY A 111 -10.97 -3.61 0.55
C GLY A 111 -10.65 -5.06 0.94
N PRO A 112 -9.39 -5.39 1.30
CA PRO A 112 -9.03 -6.71 1.81
C PRO A 112 -9.67 -7.05 3.15
N GLU A 113 -9.72 -6.09 4.10
CA GLU A 113 -10.31 -6.31 5.44
C GLU A 113 -11.77 -6.75 5.38
N LYS A 114 -12.55 -6.22 4.46
CA LYS A 114 -13.96 -6.58 4.29
C LYS A 114 -14.18 -7.79 3.39
N GLY A 115 -13.13 -8.33 2.75
CA GLY A 115 -13.25 -9.39 1.75
C GLY A 115 -13.86 -8.91 0.43
N LEU A 116 -13.78 -7.62 0.14
CA LEU A 116 -14.18 -7.04 -1.15
C LEU A 116 -13.20 -7.40 -2.27
N SER A 117 -11.95 -7.68 -1.90
CA SER A 117 -10.89 -8.15 -2.79
C SER A 117 -10.69 -9.64 -2.56
N LEU A 118 -10.86 -10.44 -3.61
CA LEU A 118 -10.80 -11.90 -3.54
C LEU A 118 -9.83 -12.45 -4.61
N PRO A 119 -9.26 -13.65 -4.39
CA PRO A 119 -8.41 -14.29 -5.39
C PRO A 119 -9.11 -14.47 -6.73
N GLY A 120 -8.36 -14.28 -7.81
CA GLY A 120 -8.85 -14.47 -9.16
C GLY A 120 -9.65 -13.29 -9.73
N MET A 121 -9.88 -12.22 -8.97
CA MET A 121 -10.55 -11.01 -9.44
C MET A 121 -9.63 -10.09 -10.25
N THR A 122 -10.24 -9.28 -11.12
CA THR A 122 -9.66 -8.05 -11.67
C THR A 122 -10.18 -6.84 -10.87
N ILE A 123 -9.27 -6.04 -10.33
CA ILE A 123 -9.58 -4.93 -9.42
C ILE A 123 -8.90 -3.65 -9.91
N VAL A 124 -9.66 -2.56 -10.00
CA VAL A 124 -9.11 -1.28 -10.41
C VAL A 124 -9.55 -0.13 -9.50
N CYS A 125 -8.73 0.91 -9.46
CA CYS A 125 -8.99 2.18 -8.77
C CYS A 125 -8.19 3.28 -9.45
N GLY A 126 -8.59 4.53 -9.26
CA GLY A 126 -7.83 5.70 -9.72
C GLY A 126 -6.54 5.97 -8.94
N ASP A 127 -6.04 5.03 -8.17
CA ASP A 127 -4.80 5.09 -7.38
C ASP A 127 -3.83 3.99 -7.80
N SER A 128 -2.56 4.34 -7.95
CA SER A 128 -1.50 3.39 -8.34
C SER A 128 -1.30 2.26 -7.32
N HIS A 129 -1.52 2.51 -6.03
CA HIS A 129 -1.38 1.48 -4.98
C HIS A 129 -2.50 0.45 -4.93
N THR A 130 -3.40 0.44 -5.93
CA THR A 130 -4.36 -0.64 -6.18
C THR A 130 -3.66 -2.00 -6.29
N SER A 131 -2.38 -2.03 -6.67
CA SER A 131 -1.53 -3.23 -6.65
C SER A 131 -1.53 -3.96 -5.29
N THR A 132 -1.84 -3.28 -4.20
CA THR A 132 -2.01 -3.86 -2.85
C THR A 132 -2.91 -5.09 -2.85
N HIS A 133 -4.02 -5.04 -3.60
CA HIS A 133 -5.01 -6.13 -3.66
C HIS A 133 -4.48 -7.41 -4.34
N GLY A 134 -3.33 -7.33 -5.00
CA GLY A 134 -2.63 -8.51 -5.51
C GLY A 134 -2.15 -9.47 -4.42
N ALA A 135 -2.03 -9.01 -3.18
CA ALA A 135 -1.66 -9.84 -2.04
C ALA A 135 -2.65 -10.99 -1.78
N VAL A 136 -3.91 -10.83 -2.13
CA VAL A 136 -4.92 -11.90 -2.06
C VAL A 136 -4.97 -12.75 -3.35
N GLY A 137 -4.10 -12.51 -4.32
CA GLY A 137 -4.10 -13.24 -5.61
C GLY A 137 -5.05 -12.66 -6.64
N ALA A 138 -5.28 -11.34 -6.63
CA ALA A 138 -6.06 -10.61 -7.63
C ALA A 138 -5.15 -9.90 -8.64
N VAL A 139 -5.58 -9.74 -9.88
CA VAL A 139 -4.95 -8.84 -10.85
C VAL A 139 -5.47 -7.43 -10.59
N ALA A 140 -4.69 -6.66 -9.83
CA ALA A 140 -5.10 -5.36 -9.33
C ALA A 140 -4.12 -4.27 -9.77
N PHE A 141 -4.65 -3.16 -10.32
CA PHE A 141 -3.81 -2.08 -10.85
C PHE A 141 -4.54 -0.74 -10.90
N GLY A 142 -3.74 0.34 -10.85
CA GLY A 142 -4.23 1.71 -10.98
C GLY A 142 -4.62 2.05 -12.41
N ILE A 143 -5.66 2.86 -12.57
CA ILE A 143 -6.17 3.35 -13.86
C ILE A 143 -6.38 4.86 -13.85
N GLY A 144 -6.45 5.46 -15.03
CA GLY A 144 -6.75 6.88 -15.17
C GLY A 144 -8.24 7.19 -15.01
N THR A 145 -8.57 8.48 -14.76
CA THR A 145 -9.96 8.93 -14.57
C THR A 145 -10.89 8.57 -15.73
N SER A 146 -10.41 8.66 -16.98
CA SER A 146 -11.20 8.26 -18.16
C SER A 146 -11.49 6.77 -18.18
N GLU A 147 -10.58 5.94 -17.66
CA GLU A 147 -10.79 4.50 -17.53
C GLU A 147 -11.77 4.19 -16.39
N VAL A 148 -11.75 4.97 -15.29
CA VAL A 148 -12.77 4.89 -14.23
C VAL A 148 -14.16 5.13 -14.84
N GLU A 149 -14.32 6.15 -15.69
CA GLU A 149 -15.58 6.40 -16.42
C GLU A 149 -15.99 5.21 -17.29
N MET A 150 -15.04 4.62 -18.02
CA MET A 150 -15.31 3.42 -18.84
C MET A 150 -15.79 2.23 -18.00
N VAL A 151 -15.16 1.96 -16.86
CA VAL A 151 -15.57 0.86 -15.95
C VAL A 151 -16.95 1.12 -15.37
N LEU A 152 -17.23 2.34 -14.91
CA LEU A 152 -18.58 2.72 -14.44
C LEU A 152 -19.66 2.48 -15.53
N ALA A 153 -19.35 2.83 -16.77
CA ALA A 153 -20.29 2.73 -17.88
C ALA A 153 -20.47 1.32 -18.42
N SER A 154 -19.42 0.50 -18.45
CA SER A 154 -19.38 -0.76 -19.22
C SER A 154 -18.86 -1.98 -18.44
N GLN A 155 -18.33 -1.80 -17.25
CA GLN A 155 -17.60 -2.79 -16.46
C GLN A 155 -16.36 -3.35 -17.18
N CYS A 156 -15.87 -2.69 -18.22
CA CYS A 156 -14.72 -3.08 -19.01
C CYS A 156 -13.75 -1.92 -19.23
N ILE A 157 -12.49 -2.27 -19.51
CA ILE A 157 -11.46 -1.35 -19.98
C ILE A 157 -10.67 -1.94 -21.15
N LEU A 158 -9.97 -1.09 -21.87
CA LEU A 158 -9.03 -1.49 -22.91
C LEU A 158 -7.60 -1.44 -22.36
N GLN A 159 -6.90 -2.58 -22.33
CA GLN A 159 -5.55 -2.68 -21.77
C GLN A 159 -4.65 -3.53 -22.65
N GLN A 160 -3.39 -3.10 -22.78
CA GLN A 160 -2.33 -3.97 -23.28
C GLN A 160 -1.93 -4.96 -22.19
N LYS A 161 -1.85 -6.26 -22.53
CA LYS A 161 -1.43 -7.29 -21.58
C LYS A 161 0.04 -7.03 -21.17
N PRO A 162 0.33 -6.76 -19.88
CA PRO A 162 1.70 -6.64 -19.41
C PRO A 162 2.47 -7.96 -19.55
N LYS A 163 3.78 -7.87 -19.60
CA LYS A 163 4.67 -9.04 -19.46
C LYS A 163 4.64 -9.57 -18.03
N SER A 164 4.96 -10.83 -17.86
CA SER A 164 5.04 -11.49 -16.56
C SER A 164 6.48 -11.50 -16.01
N MET A 165 6.64 -11.17 -14.72
CA MET A 165 7.93 -11.25 -14.01
C MET A 165 7.78 -12.10 -12.76
N SER A 166 8.63 -13.10 -12.57
CA SER A 166 8.78 -13.84 -11.32
C SER A 166 9.89 -13.24 -10.48
N ILE A 167 9.59 -12.88 -9.22
CA ILE A 167 10.59 -12.54 -8.21
C ILE A 167 10.50 -13.59 -7.10
N ARG A 168 11.51 -14.47 -7.04
CA ARG A 168 11.62 -15.50 -6.01
C ARG A 168 12.56 -15.04 -4.91
N ILE A 169 12.09 -15.13 -3.66
CA ILE A 169 12.89 -14.82 -2.48
C ILE A 169 12.90 -16.08 -1.60
N GLU A 170 14.05 -16.73 -1.53
CA GLU A 170 14.23 -17.97 -0.82
C GLU A 170 14.93 -17.75 0.52
N GLY A 171 14.75 -18.68 1.44
CA GLY A 171 15.30 -18.60 2.79
C GLY A 171 14.32 -18.01 3.78
N GLU A 172 14.85 -17.49 4.88
CA GLU A 172 14.09 -16.88 5.98
C GLU A 172 14.60 -15.47 6.26
N LEU A 173 13.70 -14.55 6.60
CA LEU A 173 14.05 -13.19 6.99
C LEU A 173 14.76 -13.19 8.35
N GLY A 174 15.82 -12.39 8.45
CA GLY A 174 16.57 -12.22 9.69
C GLY A 174 15.78 -11.45 10.76
N LYS A 175 16.30 -11.47 12.01
CA LYS A 175 15.74 -10.69 13.12
C LYS A 175 15.67 -9.20 12.77
N GLY A 176 14.53 -8.58 13.03
CA GLY A 176 14.33 -7.14 12.79
C GLY A 176 14.04 -6.77 11.33
N VAL A 177 13.88 -7.75 10.44
CA VAL A 177 13.56 -7.56 9.02
C VAL A 177 12.08 -7.84 8.77
N THR A 178 11.44 -6.96 8.05
CA THR A 178 10.00 -7.03 7.71
C THR A 178 9.78 -7.07 6.20
N ALA A 179 8.53 -7.25 5.76
CA ALA A 179 8.17 -7.15 4.35
C ALA A 179 8.47 -5.77 3.73
N LYS A 180 8.48 -4.71 4.55
CA LYS A 180 8.89 -3.37 4.10
C LYS A 180 10.37 -3.33 3.73
N ASP A 181 11.23 -3.96 4.55
CA ASP A 181 12.65 -4.06 4.26
C ASP A 181 12.91 -4.89 3.01
N MET A 182 12.16 -6.00 2.85
CA MET A 182 12.18 -6.81 1.61
C MET A 182 11.85 -5.96 0.38
N ALA A 183 10.80 -5.16 0.42
CA ALA A 183 10.42 -4.30 -0.69
C ALA A 183 11.47 -3.21 -0.97
N LEU A 184 12.00 -2.55 0.08
CA LEU A 184 13.07 -1.55 -0.06
C LEU A 184 14.36 -2.17 -0.64
N TYR A 185 14.70 -3.39 -0.22
CA TYR A 185 15.83 -4.14 -0.79
C TYR A 185 15.63 -4.42 -2.29
N LEU A 186 14.45 -4.87 -2.68
CA LEU A 186 14.14 -5.09 -4.10
C LEU A 186 14.22 -3.79 -4.91
N MET A 187 13.70 -2.68 -4.37
CA MET A 187 13.81 -1.37 -5.03
C MET A 187 15.25 -0.88 -5.14
N MET A 188 16.08 -1.13 -4.14
CA MET A 188 17.52 -0.86 -4.22
C MET A 188 18.19 -1.65 -5.34
N LYS A 189 17.81 -2.94 -5.54
CA LYS A 189 18.39 -3.81 -6.57
C LYS A 189 17.85 -3.53 -7.97
N LEU A 190 16.54 -3.27 -8.09
CA LEU A 190 15.86 -3.13 -9.40
C LEU A 190 15.70 -1.69 -9.84
N THR A 191 15.92 -0.72 -8.96
CA THR A 191 15.59 0.70 -9.14
C THR A 191 14.08 0.96 -9.29
N THR A 192 13.70 2.21 -9.47
CA THR A 192 12.29 2.63 -9.66
C THR A 192 11.72 2.29 -11.05
N SER A 193 12.49 1.68 -11.94
CA SER A 193 12.09 1.33 -13.31
C SER A 193 12.36 -0.12 -13.72
N GLY A 194 12.94 -0.93 -12.83
CA GLY A 194 13.40 -2.29 -13.16
C GLY A 194 12.31 -3.29 -13.52
N ALA A 195 11.05 -2.97 -13.17
CA ALA A 195 9.88 -3.78 -13.48
C ALA A 195 8.89 -3.08 -14.44
N THR A 196 9.33 -2.03 -15.15
CA THR A 196 8.47 -1.30 -16.11
C THR A 196 7.96 -2.22 -17.20
N GLY A 197 6.63 -2.24 -17.39
CA GLY A 197 5.95 -3.08 -18.37
C GLY A 197 5.64 -4.50 -17.90
N TYR A 198 5.97 -4.83 -16.64
CA TYR A 198 5.71 -6.14 -16.06
C TYR A 198 4.60 -6.12 -15.01
N PHE A 199 3.95 -7.28 -14.85
CA PHE A 199 3.19 -7.66 -13.66
C PHE A 199 4.02 -8.68 -12.88
N ILE A 200 4.26 -8.41 -11.58
CA ILE A 200 5.18 -9.22 -10.77
C ILE A 200 4.44 -10.31 -10.02
N GLU A 201 4.89 -11.56 -10.11
CA GLU A 201 4.54 -12.63 -9.18
C GLU A 201 5.65 -12.85 -8.16
N TYR A 202 5.35 -12.55 -6.89
CA TYR A 202 6.26 -12.83 -5.78
C TYR A 202 6.13 -14.27 -5.35
N ARG A 203 7.26 -14.98 -5.27
CA ARG A 203 7.36 -16.42 -5.02
C ARG A 203 8.50 -16.71 -4.03
N GLY A 204 8.63 -17.96 -3.64
CA GLY A 204 9.73 -18.43 -2.78
C GLY A 204 9.30 -18.61 -1.33
N SER A 205 10.17 -19.25 -0.54
CA SER A 205 9.90 -19.63 0.85
C SER A 205 9.70 -18.41 1.74
N ALA A 206 10.53 -17.37 1.57
CA ALA A 206 10.42 -16.13 2.34
C ALA A 206 9.11 -15.39 2.08
N VAL A 207 8.58 -15.41 0.84
CA VAL A 207 7.28 -14.79 0.52
C VAL A 207 6.12 -15.60 1.10
N ARG A 208 6.19 -16.94 1.03
CA ARG A 208 5.15 -17.80 1.61
C ARG A 208 5.05 -17.65 3.13
N SER A 209 6.17 -17.40 3.82
CA SER A 209 6.20 -17.22 5.27
C SER A 209 5.67 -15.85 5.73
N LEU A 210 5.46 -14.89 4.81
CA LEU A 210 4.86 -13.60 5.15
C LEU A 210 3.40 -13.76 5.58
N SER A 211 3.01 -12.99 6.58
CA SER A 211 1.60 -12.74 6.90
C SER A 211 0.88 -12.06 5.73
N MET A 212 -0.44 -11.97 5.80
CA MET A 212 -1.19 -11.22 4.78
C MET A 212 -0.82 -9.74 4.77
N GLU A 213 -0.62 -9.13 5.92
CA GLU A 213 -0.19 -7.73 6.04
C GLU A 213 1.18 -7.51 5.40
N GLY A 214 2.11 -8.45 5.58
CA GLY A 214 3.40 -8.43 4.90
C GLY A 214 3.28 -8.54 3.38
N ARG A 215 2.40 -9.44 2.89
CA ARG A 215 2.11 -9.56 1.45
C ARG A 215 1.43 -8.31 0.88
N LEU A 216 0.53 -7.69 1.64
CA LEU A 216 -0.12 -6.43 1.27
C LEU A 216 0.90 -5.29 1.14
N THR A 217 1.87 -5.21 2.05
CA THR A 217 2.99 -4.26 1.98
C THR A 217 3.86 -4.50 0.74
N LEU A 218 4.23 -5.76 0.46
CA LEU A 218 5.08 -6.11 -0.68
C LEU A 218 4.39 -5.79 -2.02
N CYS A 219 3.14 -6.19 -2.18
CA CYS A 219 2.36 -5.92 -3.39
C CYS A 219 2.06 -4.42 -3.57
N ASN A 220 1.81 -3.69 -2.48
CA ASN A 220 1.63 -2.24 -2.50
C ASN A 220 2.83 -1.53 -3.15
N LEU A 221 4.04 -1.92 -2.77
CA LEU A 221 5.27 -1.28 -3.22
C LEU A 221 5.76 -1.74 -4.60
N SER A 222 5.08 -2.66 -5.25
CA SER A 222 5.44 -3.14 -6.61
C SER A 222 5.48 -2.01 -7.62
N ILE A 223 4.56 -1.05 -7.53
CA ILE A 223 4.47 0.06 -8.47
C ILE A 223 5.64 1.05 -8.33
N GLU A 224 6.33 1.05 -7.20
CA GLU A 224 7.51 1.89 -6.98
C GLU A 224 8.75 1.36 -7.72
N MET A 225 8.70 0.15 -8.26
CA MET A 225 9.67 -0.42 -9.21
C MET A 225 9.25 -0.25 -10.67
N GLY A 226 8.17 0.51 -10.93
CA GLY A 226 7.60 0.72 -12.26
C GLY A 226 6.70 -0.43 -12.74
N ALA A 227 6.42 -1.44 -11.92
CA ALA A 227 5.53 -2.54 -12.28
C ALA A 227 4.09 -2.06 -12.50
N ARG A 228 3.34 -2.76 -13.34
CA ARG A 228 1.90 -2.52 -13.50
C ARG A 228 1.12 -2.95 -12.26
N GLY A 229 1.61 -3.97 -11.56
CA GLY A 229 1.10 -4.50 -10.32
C GLY A 229 1.98 -5.65 -9.84
N GLY A 230 1.64 -6.19 -8.68
CA GLY A 230 2.31 -7.34 -8.10
C GLY A 230 1.32 -8.17 -7.29
N PHE A 231 1.51 -9.47 -7.26
CA PHE A 231 0.64 -10.37 -6.52
C PHE A 231 1.41 -11.55 -5.91
N VAL A 232 0.75 -12.18 -4.96
CA VAL A 232 1.17 -13.46 -4.36
C VAL A 232 0.09 -14.49 -4.67
N ALA A 233 0.48 -15.68 -5.09
CA ALA A 233 -0.48 -16.76 -5.31
C ALA A 233 -1.25 -17.07 -4.01
N PRO A 234 -2.59 -17.21 -4.08
CA PRO A 234 -3.39 -17.48 -2.89
C PRO A 234 -3.05 -18.86 -2.32
N ASP A 235 -2.88 -18.91 -1.01
CA ASP A 235 -2.57 -20.11 -0.23
C ASP A 235 -3.38 -20.15 1.08
N GLU A 236 -3.07 -21.06 1.98
CA GLU A 236 -3.79 -21.21 3.24
C GLU A 236 -3.76 -19.92 4.07
N THR A 237 -2.66 -19.15 4.07
CA THR A 237 -2.59 -17.84 4.74
C THR A 237 -3.64 -16.87 4.16
N THR A 238 -3.82 -16.86 2.84
CA THR A 238 -4.85 -16.05 2.17
C THR A 238 -6.25 -16.52 2.54
N PHE A 239 -6.48 -17.84 2.57
CA PHE A 239 -7.80 -18.39 2.87
C PHE A 239 -8.19 -18.12 4.33
N GLU A 240 -7.27 -18.30 5.29
CA GLU A 240 -7.51 -17.97 6.69
C GLU A 240 -7.83 -16.49 6.88
N TYR A 241 -7.10 -15.61 6.21
CA TYR A 241 -7.33 -14.17 6.27
C TYR A 241 -8.72 -13.77 5.76
N LEU A 242 -9.19 -14.38 4.67
CA LEU A 242 -10.47 -14.04 4.03
C LEU A 242 -11.68 -14.73 4.68
N LYS A 243 -11.46 -15.84 5.38
CA LYS A 243 -12.55 -16.63 5.98
C LYS A 243 -13.37 -15.82 6.96
N GLY A 244 -14.68 -15.78 6.73
CA GLY A 244 -15.63 -15.06 7.60
C GLY A 244 -15.72 -13.55 7.38
N ARG A 245 -14.94 -12.98 6.46
CA ARG A 245 -15.08 -11.57 6.08
C ARG A 245 -16.47 -11.31 5.50
N GLU A 246 -16.93 -10.07 5.64
CA GLU A 246 -18.32 -9.69 5.31
C GLU A 246 -18.71 -10.05 3.86
N TYR A 247 -17.84 -9.71 2.89
CA TYR A 247 -18.07 -9.93 1.45
C TYR A 247 -17.40 -11.20 0.90
N ALA A 248 -16.70 -11.96 1.74
CA ALA A 248 -16.18 -13.25 1.34
C ALA A 248 -17.32 -14.28 1.19
N PRO A 249 -17.18 -15.26 0.28
CA PRO A 249 -18.15 -16.37 0.16
C PRO A 249 -18.36 -17.08 1.49
N LYS A 250 -19.55 -17.65 1.69
CA LYS A 250 -19.93 -18.33 2.93
C LYS A 250 -20.48 -19.74 2.65
N GLY A 251 -20.36 -20.64 3.63
CA GLY A 251 -20.89 -22.00 3.53
C GLY A 251 -20.32 -22.75 2.33
N GLU A 252 -21.16 -23.42 1.56
CA GLU A 252 -20.75 -24.19 0.38
C GLU A 252 -20.08 -23.34 -0.71
N ASP A 253 -20.42 -22.05 -0.82
CA ASP A 253 -19.80 -21.17 -1.80
C ASP A 253 -18.37 -20.80 -1.40
N TRP A 254 -18.05 -20.83 -0.10
CA TRP A 254 -16.68 -20.72 0.38
C TRP A 254 -15.85 -21.94 -0.08
N ASP A 255 -16.36 -23.15 0.08
CA ASP A 255 -15.64 -24.37 -0.29
C ASP A 255 -15.39 -24.43 -1.79
N LYS A 256 -16.37 -24.03 -2.61
CA LYS A 256 -16.23 -23.90 -4.07
C LYS A 256 -15.19 -22.84 -4.45
N ALA A 257 -15.22 -21.69 -3.76
CA ALA A 257 -14.27 -20.60 -4.01
C ALA A 257 -12.84 -21.03 -3.68
N VAL A 258 -12.60 -21.66 -2.52
CA VAL A 258 -11.28 -22.18 -2.14
C VAL A 258 -10.78 -23.24 -3.12
N ALA A 259 -11.66 -24.14 -3.57
CA ALA A 259 -11.31 -25.14 -4.58
C ALA A 259 -10.85 -24.47 -5.88
N TYR A 260 -11.54 -23.43 -6.34
CA TYR A 260 -11.14 -22.63 -7.50
C TYR A 260 -9.83 -21.88 -7.25
N TRP A 261 -9.69 -21.18 -6.11
CA TRP A 261 -8.51 -20.38 -5.79
C TRP A 261 -7.22 -21.21 -5.75
N LYS A 262 -7.29 -22.46 -5.30
CA LYS A 262 -6.16 -23.41 -5.32
C LYS A 262 -5.68 -23.74 -6.74
N THR A 263 -6.52 -23.58 -7.77
CA THR A 263 -6.14 -23.81 -9.16
C THR A 263 -5.36 -22.64 -9.78
N LEU A 264 -5.36 -21.48 -9.13
CA LEU A 264 -4.78 -20.25 -9.68
C LEU A 264 -3.26 -20.22 -9.65
N SER A 265 -2.62 -20.85 -8.67
CA SER A 265 -1.16 -20.84 -8.52
C SER A 265 -0.43 -21.22 -9.80
N SER A 266 0.65 -20.49 -10.10
CA SER A 266 1.56 -20.84 -11.18
C SER A 266 2.24 -22.17 -10.87
N GLY A 267 2.23 -23.11 -11.82
CA GLY A 267 2.96 -24.38 -11.71
C GLY A 267 4.48 -24.16 -11.72
N ASP A 268 5.22 -25.24 -11.39
CA ASP A 268 6.69 -25.21 -11.43
C ASP A 268 7.24 -25.05 -12.86
N ASP A 269 6.45 -25.41 -13.86
CA ASP A 269 6.72 -25.28 -15.29
C ASP A 269 6.14 -24.02 -15.93
N ALA A 270 5.61 -23.08 -15.12
CA ALA A 270 5.14 -21.81 -15.63
C ALA A 270 6.29 -21.00 -16.22
N VAL A 271 6.06 -20.38 -17.38
CA VAL A 271 7.08 -19.59 -18.09
C VAL A 271 6.79 -18.12 -17.87
N PHE A 272 7.80 -17.42 -17.36
CA PHE A 272 7.78 -15.97 -17.17
C PHE A 272 8.65 -15.28 -18.21
N ASP A 273 8.30 -14.06 -18.60
CA ASP A 273 9.14 -13.25 -19.49
C ASP A 273 10.47 -12.83 -18.82
N LYS A 274 10.47 -12.75 -17.48
CA LYS A 274 11.66 -12.44 -16.67
C LYS A 274 11.58 -13.15 -15.32
N GLU A 275 12.69 -13.74 -14.91
CA GLU A 275 12.80 -14.36 -13.58
C GLU A 275 14.00 -13.80 -12.81
N LEU A 276 13.79 -13.52 -11.54
CA LEU A 276 14.80 -13.04 -10.61
C LEU A 276 14.73 -13.88 -9.32
N VAL A 277 15.90 -14.17 -8.76
CA VAL A 277 16.02 -14.93 -7.51
C VAL A 277 16.89 -14.15 -6.53
N PHE A 278 16.43 -14.03 -5.29
CA PHE A 278 17.13 -13.38 -4.18
C PHE A 278 17.16 -14.30 -2.97
N ASP A 279 18.19 -14.14 -2.15
CA ASP A 279 18.31 -14.81 -0.85
C ASP A 279 17.79 -13.87 0.24
N ALA A 280 16.87 -14.35 1.08
CA ALA A 280 16.32 -13.57 2.18
C ALA A 280 17.38 -13.22 3.24
N SER A 281 18.46 -13.99 3.35
CA SER A 281 19.57 -13.70 4.27
C SER A 281 20.38 -12.45 3.91
N ASP A 282 20.30 -12.00 2.66
CA ASP A 282 20.93 -10.73 2.21
C ASP A 282 20.13 -9.49 2.65
N ILE A 283 18.87 -9.68 3.09
CA ILE A 283 17.99 -8.58 3.47
C ILE A 283 18.25 -8.19 4.93
N ARG A 284 18.58 -6.95 5.14
CA ARG A 284 18.76 -6.33 6.47
C ARG A 284 17.72 -5.24 6.68
N PRO A 285 17.54 -4.73 7.91
CA PRO A 285 16.74 -3.51 8.10
C PRO A 285 17.19 -2.40 7.16
N MET A 286 16.25 -1.81 6.42
CA MET A 286 16.51 -0.88 5.34
C MET A 286 16.08 0.54 5.68
N ILE A 287 16.77 1.52 5.09
CA ILE A 287 16.39 2.94 5.13
C ILE A 287 16.72 3.60 3.79
N THR A 288 15.95 4.62 3.37
CA THR A 288 16.31 5.41 2.20
C THR A 288 17.12 6.65 2.59
N TYR A 289 18.09 7.02 1.73
CA TYR A 289 18.96 8.18 1.93
C TYR A 289 18.71 9.31 0.92
N GLY A 290 17.83 9.08 -0.05
CA GLY A 290 17.62 10.01 -1.16
C GLY A 290 16.15 10.36 -1.37
N THR A 291 15.80 10.78 -2.59
CA THR A 291 14.51 11.36 -2.97
C THR A 291 13.64 10.41 -3.81
N ASN A 292 13.92 9.14 -3.81
CA ASN A 292 13.05 8.09 -4.34
C ASN A 292 13.28 6.76 -3.59
N PRO A 293 12.33 5.82 -3.64
CA PRO A 293 12.42 4.56 -2.89
C PRO A 293 13.57 3.64 -3.32
N GLY A 294 14.07 3.77 -4.56
CA GLY A 294 15.23 3.01 -5.06
C GLY A 294 16.58 3.47 -4.45
N MET A 295 16.60 4.65 -3.83
CA MET A 295 17.76 5.14 -3.09
C MET A 295 17.75 4.60 -1.65
N GLY A 296 17.68 3.28 -1.51
CA GLY A 296 17.71 2.54 -0.26
C GLY A 296 19.08 1.94 0.04
N MET A 297 19.32 1.68 1.32
CA MET A 297 20.49 0.95 1.82
C MET A 297 20.16 0.26 3.14
N PRO A 298 20.92 -0.77 3.55
CA PRO A 298 20.85 -1.26 4.91
C PRO A 298 21.10 -0.12 5.93
N VAL A 299 20.37 -0.13 7.03
CA VAL A 299 20.43 0.96 8.05
C VAL A 299 21.82 1.16 8.64
N ASP A 300 22.61 0.09 8.67
CA ASP A 300 24.01 0.06 9.18
C ASP A 300 25.06 0.24 8.07
N ALA A 301 24.66 0.59 6.84
CA ALA A 301 25.57 0.86 5.73
C ALA A 301 25.85 2.37 5.59
N SER A 302 26.80 2.68 4.70
CA SER A 302 27.09 4.05 4.28
C SER A 302 26.45 4.35 2.93
N ILE A 303 26.08 5.61 2.72
CA ILE A 303 25.54 6.11 1.46
C ILE A 303 26.54 5.81 0.32
N PRO A 304 26.11 5.23 -0.82
CA PRO A 304 26.99 4.92 -1.93
C PRO A 304 27.77 6.14 -2.45
N SER A 305 29.02 5.91 -2.86
CA SER A 305 29.90 6.97 -3.37
C SER A 305 29.43 7.59 -4.69
N ASP A 306 28.63 6.85 -5.45
CA ASP A 306 28.02 7.25 -6.74
C ASP A 306 26.57 7.77 -6.57
N ALA A 307 26.13 8.02 -5.35
CA ALA A 307 24.80 8.54 -5.07
C ALA A 307 24.55 9.91 -5.75
N SER A 308 23.31 10.12 -6.20
CA SER A 308 22.92 11.35 -6.90
C SER A 308 23.20 12.61 -6.07
N ARG A 309 24.09 13.48 -6.55
CA ARG A 309 24.42 14.75 -5.90
C ARG A 309 23.18 15.59 -5.62
N LYS A 310 22.25 15.70 -6.60
CA LYS A 310 21.01 16.44 -6.43
C LYS A 310 20.18 15.93 -5.24
N ALA A 311 20.04 14.61 -5.12
CA ALA A 311 19.28 14.00 -4.04
C ALA A 311 19.96 14.22 -2.68
N LEU A 312 21.28 14.10 -2.64
CA LEU A 312 22.06 14.33 -1.41
C LEU A 312 21.98 15.79 -0.97
N ASP A 313 22.09 16.75 -1.90
CA ASP A 313 21.96 18.18 -1.60
C ASP A 313 20.59 18.51 -1.01
N TYR A 314 19.49 17.92 -1.56
CA TYR A 314 18.15 18.08 -0.99
C TYR A 314 18.04 17.49 0.41
N MET A 315 18.55 16.26 0.59
CA MET A 315 18.48 15.55 1.88
C MET A 315 19.49 16.13 2.90
N GLY A 316 20.49 16.90 2.47
CA GLY A 316 21.55 17.41 3.34
C GLY A 316 22.49 16.31 3.83
N PHE A 317 22.75 15.30 2.99
CA PHE A 317 23.64 14.19 3.25
C PHE A 317 24.89 14.24 2.35
N GLU A 318 25.89 13.45 2.71
CA GLU A 318 27.12 13.30 1.94
C GLU A 318 27.33 11.83 1.52
N ALA A 319 27.95 11.62 0.37
CA ALA A 319 28.37 10.28 -0.05
C ALA A 319 29.36 9.69 0.98
N GLY A 320 29.21 8.39 1.29
CA GLY A 320 29.99 7.72 2.33
C GLY A 320 29.50 7.94 3.75
N GLN A 321 28.52 8.83 3.99
CA GLN A 321 27.94 9.08 5.31
C GLN A 321 27.17 7.85 5.79
N CYS A 322 27.35 7.47 7.07
CA CYS A 322 26.48 6.56 7.79
C CYS A 322 25.30 7.35 8.39
N LEU A 323 24.09 6.84 8.27
CA LEU A 323 22.91 7.51 8.84
C LEU A 323 22.63 7.12 10.29
N LEU A 324 23.23 6.05 10.83
CA LEU A 324 23.09 5.73 12.25
C LEU A 324 23.50 6.92 13.12
N GLY A 325 22.66 7.27 14.09
CA GLY A 325 22.85 8.44 14.93
C GLY A 325 22.40 9.77 14.31
N HIS A 326 21.95 9.79 13.05
CA HIS A 326 21.42 11.01 12.45
C HIS A 326 20.09 11.41 13.11
N LYS A 327 19.96 12.70 13.45
CA LYS A 327 18.79 13.24 14.16
C LYS A 327 17.50 13.01 13.37
N VAL A 328 16.43 12.61 14.06
CA VAL A 328 15.08 12.46 13.56
C VAL A 328 14.16 13.46 14.25
N ASP A 329 13.40 14.24 13.49
CA ASP A 329 12.44 15.20 14.01
C ASP A 329 11.01 14.64 14.03
N TYR A 330 10.68 13.78 13.03
CA TYR A 330 9.35 13.20 12.86
C TYR A 330 9.42 11.69 12.64
N VAL A 331 8.42 10.98 13.14
CA VAL A 331 8.17 9.58 12.80
C VAL A 331 6.73 9.43 12.37
N PHE A 332 6.53 8.75 11.24
CA PHE A 332 5.21 8.44 10.70
C PHE A 332 5.03 6.94 10.54
N LEU A 333 4.05 6.37 11.25
CA LEU A 333 3.54 5.02 11.05
C LEU A 333 2.15 5.10 10.46
N GLY A 334 1.93 4.53 9.28
CA GLY A 334 0.64 4.60 8.62
C GLY A 334 0.72 4.31 7.13
N ALA A 335 -0.22 4.89 6.38
CA ALA A 335 -0.45 4.70 4.95
C ALA A 335 -1.02 3.32 4.57
N CYS A 336 -1.39 3.16 3.30
CA CYS A 336 -1.83 1.86 2.78
C CYS A 336 -0.73 0.79 2.78
N THR A 337 0.53 1.18 2.94
CA THR A 337 1.67 0.26 3.10
C THR A 337 1.70 -0.38 4.49
N ASN A 338 1.66 0.43 5.56
CA ASN A 338 1.94 0.00 6.94
C ASN A 338 1.01 0.67 7.96
N GLY A 339 -0.30 0.66 7.69
CA GLY A 339 -1.33 1.14 8.60
C GLY A 339 -2.21 0.02 9.17
N ARG A 340 -1.74 -1.23 9.18
CA ARG A 340 -2.49 -2.41 9.63
C ARG A 340 -2.09 -2.81 11.04
N ILE A 341 -2.88 -3.67 11.66
CA ILE A 341 -2.67 -4.06 13.07
C ILE A 341 -1.27 -4.64 13.34
N GLU A 342 -0.72 -5.44 12.43
CA GLU A 342 0.63 -6.00 12.59
C GLU A 342 1.71 -4.93 12.65
N ASP A 343 1.55 -3.83 11.90
CA ASP A 343 2.49 -2.71 11.92
C ASP A 343 2.51 -2.04 13.30
N PHE A 344 1.33 -1.90 13.93
CA PHE A 344 1.21 -1.37 15.29
C PHE A 344 1.75 -2.33 16.33
N ARG A 345 1.53 -3.65 16.17
CA ARG A 345 2.12 -4.68 17.05
C ARG A 345 3.65 -4.67 16.94
N ALA A 346 4.19 -4.60 15.71
CA ALA A 346 5.63 -4.51 15.47
C ALA A 346 6.22 -3.24 16.10
N PHE A 347 5.59 -2.09 15.87
CA PHE A 347 5.99 -0.82 16.46
C PHE A 347 5.97 -0.88 18.00
N ALA A 348 4.88 -1.36 18.59
CA ALA A 348 4.69 -1.50 20.02
C ALA A 348 5.72 -2.46 20.66
N SER A 349 6.15 -3.50 19.95
CA SER A 349 7.16 -4.46 20.46
C SER A 349 8.50 -3.78 20.76
N VAL A 350 8.89 -2.80 19.94
CA VAL A 350 10.11 -1.99 20.16
C VAL A 350 9.90 -0.94 21.25
N VAL A 351 8.70 -0.37 21.34
CA VAL A 351 8.36 0.72 22.29
C VAL A 351 8.16 0.20 23.72
N LYS A 352 7.74 -1.06 23.88
CA LYS A 352 7.40 -1.65 25.19
C LYS A 352 8.49 -1.45 26.23
N GLY A 353 8.14 -0.80 27.34
CA GLY A 353 9.06 -0.47 28.44
C GLY A 353 9.98 0.73 28.15
N ARG A 354 9.76 1.46 27.07
CA ARG A 354 10.52 2.66 26.68
C ARG A 354 9.59 3.85 26.49
N ARG A 355 10.16 5.02 26.29
CA ARG A 355 9.43 6.24 25.96
C ARG A 355 9.95 6.83 24.67
N LYS A 356 9.05 7.50 23.95
CA LYS A 356 9.40 8.32 22.79
C LYS A 356 10.39 9.43 23.21
N ALA A 357 11.39 9.68 22.39
CA ALA A 357 12.30 10.81 22.59
C ALA A 357 11.52 12.14 22.55
N ASP A 358 11.79 13.05 23.49
CA ASP A 358 11.08 14.35 23.58
C ASP A 358 11.28 15.21 22.33
N SER A 359 12.39 15.02 21.62
CA SER A 359 12.71 15.73 20.36
C SER A 359 11.92 15.27 19.15
N VAL A 360 11.17 14.16 19.24
CA VAL A 360 10.47 13.54 18.12
C VAL A 360 8.97 13.81 18.21
N THR A 361 8.39 14.29 17.12
CA THR A 361 6.94 14.26 16.87
C THR A 361 6.60 12.97 16.15
N ALA A 362 5.70 12.15 16.71
CA ALA A 362 5.35 10.87 16.10
C ALA A 362 3.84 10.79 15.83
N TRP A 363 3.48 10.47 14.58
CA TRP A 363 2.10 10.29 14.15
C TRP A 363 1.86 8.81 13.83
N LEU A 364 0.99 8.17 14.60
CA LEU A 364 0.58 6.80 14.40
C LEU A 364 -0.85 6.80 13.85
N VAL A 365 -0.98 6.46 12.57
CA VAL A 365 -2.25 6.62 11.82
C VAL A 365 -2.76 5.25 11.38
N PRO A 366 -3.83 4.73 12.00
CA PRO A 366 -4.48 3.49 11.56
C PRO A 366 -4.99 3.61 10.13
N GLY A 367 -4.93 2.52 9.37
CA GLY A 367 -5.42 2.50 8.00
C GLY A 367 -6.94 2.43 7.88
N SER A 368 -7.65 2.04 8.95
CA SER A 368 -9.10 1.94 8.99
C SER A 368 -9.64 2.08 10.41
N TRP A 369 -10.94 2.35 10.55
CA TRP A 369 -11.61 2.31 11.84
C TRP A 369 -11.58 0.91 12.45
N ALA A 370 -11.58 -0.14 11.64
CA ALA A 370 -11.44 -1.52 12.11
C ALA A 370 -10.07 -1.75 12.78
N VAL A 371 -8.98 -1.30 12.15
CA VAL A 371 -7.63 -1.33 12.76
C VAL A 371 -7.59 -0.51 14.03
N LYS A 372 -8.21 0.68 14.06
CA LYS A 372 -8.23 1.51 15.28
C LYS A 372 -8.91 0.79 16.43
N ARG A 373 -10.08 0.18 16.20
CA ARG A 373 -10.78 -0.64 17.22
C ARG A 373 -9.89 -1.79 17.70
N GLN A 374 -9.22 -2.48 16.79
CA GLN A 374 -8.36 -3.60 17.15
C GLN A 374 -7.14 -3.16 17.99
N ILE A 375 -6.57 -1.98 17.71
CA ILE A 375 -5.52 -1.36 18.54
C ILE A 375 -6.03 -1.15 19.98
N GLU A 376 -7.27 -0.68 20.15
CA GLU A 376 -7.93 -0.43 21.44
C GLU A 376 -8.25 -1.75 22.15
N GLU A 377 -8.81 -2.74 21.45
CA GLU A 377 -9.13 -4.07 21.99
C GLU A 377 -7.89 -4.82 22.49
N GLU A 378 -6.76 -4.67 21.81
CA GLU A 378 -5.48 -5.27 22.21
C GLU A 378 -4.72 -4.46 23.28
N GLY A 379 -5.22 -3.27 23.65
CA GLY A 379 -4.59 -2.38 24.63
C GLY A 379 -3.31 -1.73 24.14
N LEU A 380 -3.04 -1.76 22.83
CA LEU A 380 -1.87 -1.11 22.23
C LEU A 380 -1.96 0.41 22.30
N ASP A 381 -3.17 0.97 22.30
CA ASP A 381 -3.44 2.40 22.48
C ASP A 381 -2.86 2.90 23.81
N LYS A 382 -3.15 2.20 24.91
CA LYS A 382 -2.66 2.55 26.25
C LYS A 382 -1.16 2.46 26.34
N LEU A 383 -0.57 1.35 25.84
CA LEU A 383 0.87 1.15 25.82
C LEU A 383 1.59 2.29 25.08
N LEU A 384 1.09 2.65 23.89
CA LEU A 384 1.69 3.68 23.06
C LEU A 384 1.48 5.08 23.62
N GLN A 385 0.32 5.39 24.17
CA GLN A 385 0.04 6.67 24.83
C GLN A 385 0.89 6.87 26.10
N GLU A 386 1.04 5.86 26.94
CA GLU A 386 1.93 5.88 28.10
C GLU A 386 3.39 6.12 27.71
N ALA A 387 3.80 5.60 26.55
CA ALA A 387 5.13 5.84 25.98
C ALA A 387 5.27 7.22 25.31
N GLY A 388 4.21 8.04 25.27
CA GLY A 388 4.21 9.41 24.74
C GLY A 388 3.88 9.52 23.25
N PHE A 389 3.24 8.51 22.67
CA PHE A 389 2.79 8.54 21.27
C PHE A 389 1.34 8.99 21.14
N GLU A 390 1.03 9.62 20.02
CA GLU A 390 -0.30 10.02 19.61
C GLU A 390 -0.83 9.06 18.56
N ILE A 391 -1.98 8.42 18.82
CA ILE A 391 -2.71 7.62 17.84
C ILE A 391 -3.82 8.47 17.25
N ARG A 392 -3.78 8.64 15.94
CA ARG A 392 -4.69 9.49 15.20
C ARG A 392 -5.93 8.73 14.73
N GLN A 393 -6.84 9.44 14.07
CA GLN A 393 -7.96 8.83 13.34
C GLN A 393 -7.50 8.33 11.98
N PRO A 394 -8.20 7.33 11.39
CA PRO A 394 -7.79 6.70 10.13
C PRO A 394 -7.74 7.65 8.94
N GLY A 395 -6.76 7.47 8.06
CA GLY A 395 -6.61 8.23 6.81
C GLY A 395 -5.20 8.13 6.23
N CYS A 396 -4.99 8.74 5.06
CA CYS A 396 -3.68 8.77 4.40
C CYS A 396 -2.67 9.70 5.09
N SER A 397 -3.13 10.75 5.79
CA SER A 397 -2.28 11.64 6.60
C SER A 397 -1.07 12.20 5.83
N ALA A 398 0.09 12.25 6.49
CA ALA A 398 1.35 12.72 5.90
C ALA A 398 1.87 11.85 4.74
N CYS A 399 1.30 10.69 4.45
CA CYS A 399 1.73 9.90 3.28
C CYS A 399 1.67 10.70 1.98
N LEU A 400 0.64 11.53 1.82
CA LEU A 400 0.45 12.39 0.66
C LEU A 400 0.44 13.89 1.03
N ALA A 401 0.23 14.21 2.32
CA ALA A 401 0.15 15.58 2.84
C ALA A 401 -0.89 16.46 2.12
N MET A 402 -2.02 15.86 1.70
CA MET A 402 -3.16 16.58 1.12
C MET A 402 -4.07 17.21 2.18
N ASN A 403 -3.93 16.80 3.43
CA ASN A 403 -4.57 17.37 4.62
C ASN A 403 -3.58 18.25 5.41
N ASP A 404 -3.93 18.59 6.65
CA ASP A 404 -3.10 19.44 7.53
C ASP A 404 -1.86 18.73 8.10
N ASP A 405 -1.75 17.41 7.93
CA ASP A 405 -0.63 16.61 8.41
C ASP A 405 0.60 16.79 7.50
N LYS A 406 1.31 17.90 7.68
CA LYS A 406 2.49 18.27 6.89
C LYS A 406 3.73 18.37 7.74
N ILE A 407 4.81 17.74 7.29
CA ILE A 407 6.11 17.85 7.93
C ILE A 407 6.76 19.16 7.47
N PRO A 408 7.24 20.02 8.41
CA PRO A 408 7.83 21.30 8.07
C PRO A 408 9.12 21.17 7.25
N ALA A 409 9.44 22.21 6.47
CA ALA A 409 10.64 22.28 5.65
C ALA A 409 11.92 22.07 6.47
N GLY A 410 12.86 21.32 5.91
CA GLY A 410 14.15 21.03 6.54
C GLY A 410 14.11 19.98 7.66
N LYS A 411 12.93 19.49 8.05
CA LYS A 411 12.78 18.45 9.07
C LYS A 411 12.95 17.05 8.51
N TYR A 412 13.61 16.19 9.28
CA TYR A 412 13.83 14.79 8.93
C TYR A 412 12.75 13.89 9.52
N ALA A 413 12.17 13.08 8.65
CA ALA A 413 11.17 12.07 9.03
C ALA A 413 11.65 10.66 8.71
N VAL A 414 11.46 9.72 9.64
CA VAL A 414 11.46 8.29 9.36
C VAL A 414 10.02 7.85 9.18
N SER A 415 9.71 7.27 8.02
CA SER A 415 8.33 7.08 7.58
C SER A 415 8.10 5.70 6.98
N THR A 416 6.97 5.09 7.32
CA THR A 416 6.51 3.84 6.72
C THR A 416 5.71 4.05 5.42
N SER A 417 5.56 5.29 4.95
CA SER A 417 4.87 5.61 3.70
C SER A 417 5.53 4.94 2.48
N ASN A 418 4.92 5.09 1.31
CA ASN A 418 5.36 4.41 0.09
C ASN A 418 6.33 5.22 -0.77
N ARG A 419 6.30 6.56 -0.67
CA ARG A 419 7.10 7.48 -1.50
C ARG A 419 7.77 8.55 -0.66
N ASN A 420 8.95 9.00 -1.12
CA ASN A 420 9.74 10.03 -0.46
C ASN A 420 10.35 11.05 -1.43
N PHE A 421 9.69 11.33 -2.56
CA PHE A 421 10.17 12.39 -3.44
C PHE A 421 10.12 13.76 -2.74
N GLU A 422 10.84 14.72 -3.28
CA GLU A 422 10.97 16.09 -2.74
C GLU A 422 9.59 16.69 -2.39
N GLY A 423 9.38 17.04 -1.13
CA GLY A 423 8.14 17.64 -0.63
C GLY A 423 6.95 16.69 -0.45
N ARG A 424 7.11 15.38 -0.59
CA ARG A 424 6.00 14.41 -0.50
C ARG A 424 5.18 14.52 0.79
N GLN A 425 5.85 14.67 1.93
CA GLN A 425 5.21 14.78 3.25
C GLN A 425 5.06 16.22 3.74
N GLY A 426 5.25 17.18 2.86
CA GLY A 426 5.20 18.61 3.11
C GLY A 426 6.31 19.34 2.35
N PRO A 427 6.09 20.59 1.90
CA PRO A 427 7.09 21.33 1.14
C PRO A 427 8.43 21.41 1.87
N GLY A 428 9.51 20.94 1.24
CA GLY A 428 10.86 20.96 1.80
C GLY A 428 11.12 19.93 2.91
N SER A 429 10.20 19.02 3.19
CA SER A 429 10.42 17.91 4.14
C SER A 429 11.40 16.89 3.60
N ARG A 430 12.16 16.24 4.50
CA ARG A 430 13.19 15.24 4.18
C ARG A 430 12.76 13.88 4.73
N THR A 431 12.29 13.00 3.85
CA THR A 431 11.69 11.72 4.25
C THR A 431 12.63 10.56 3.98
N MET A 432 12.90 9.77 5.01
CA MET A 432 13.59 8.49 4.95
C MET A 432 12.54 7.37 5.11
N LEU A 433 12.36 6.53 4.09
CA LEU A 433 11.47 5.38 4.16
C LEU A 433 12.13 4.26 4.97
N ALA A 434 11.36 3.65 5.86
CA ALA A 434 11.83 2.52 6.68
C ALA A 434 10.65 1.64 7.11
N SER A 435 10.97 0.50 7.74
CA SER A 435 9.98 -0.40 8.32
C SER A 435 9.38 0.13 9.63
N PRO A 436 8.23 -0.42 10.08
CA PRO A 436 7.66 -0.09 11.38
C PRO A 436 8.63 -0.27 12.56
N LEU A 437 9.48 -1.30 12.52
CA LEU A 437 10.49 -1.56 13.55
C LEU A 437 11.56 -0.47 13.57
N THR A 438 12.10 -0.10 12.41
CA THR A 438 13.10 0.98 12.29
C THR A 438 12.50 2.34 12.67
N ALA A 439 11.24 2.60 12.29
CA ALA A 439 10.53 3.81 12.67
C ALA A 439 10.33 3.90 14.19
N ALA A 440 9.97 2.78 14.85
CA ALA A 440 9.84 2.72 16.29
C ALA A 440 11.18 2.95 17.00
N ALA A 441 12.26 2.32 16.53
CA ALA A 441 13.60 2.51 17.07
C ALA A 441 14.04 3.99 16.96
N ALA A 442 13.81 4.62 15.80
CA ALA A 442 14.09 6.03 15.59
C ALA A 442 13.25 6.95 16.51
N ALA A 443 11.98 6.59 16.75
CA ALA A 443 11.11 7.36 17.64
C ALA A 443 11.57 7.32 19.11
N VAL A 444 12.02 6.16 19.56
CA VAL A 444 12.52 5.97 20.95
C VAL A 444 13.87 6.64 21.16
N CYS A 445 14.79 6.51 20.21
CA CYS A 445 16.16 7.02 20.35
C CYS A 445 16.31 8.49 19.91
N GLY A 446 15.36 9.05 19.14
CA GLY A 446 15.48 10.41 18.58
C GLY A 446 16.45 10.52 17.40
N VAL A 447 17.02 9.41 16.98
CA VAL A 447 18.02 9.31 15.90
C VAL A 447 17.77 8.04 15.08
N VAL A 448 18.27 7.99 13.85
CA VAL A 448 18.27 6.76 13.06
C VAL A 448 18.99 5.67 13.83
N THR A 449 18.30 4.57 14.08
CA THR A 449 18.76 3.46 14.94
C THR A 449 18.46 2.12 14.27
N ASP A 450 19.37 1.19 14.40
CA ASP A 450 19.13 -0.20 13.97
C ASP A 450 18.11 -0.85 14.93
N PRO A 451 16.94 -1.30 14.43
CA PRO A 451 15.92 -1.89 15.30
C PRO A 451 16.39 -3.16 16.02
N ARG A 452 17.41 -3.86 15.49
CA ARG A 452 17.96 -5.09 16.09
C ARG A 452 18.58 -4.85 17.47
N GLU A 453 19.00 -3.62 17.77
CA GLU A 453 19.55 -3.23 19.06
C GLU A 453 18.49 -3.12 20.17
N LEU A 454 17.20 -3.02 19.78
CA LEU A 454 16.08 -2.81 20.72
C LEU A 454 15.12 -4.02 20.80
N LEU A 455 15.31 -5.04 19.96
CA LEU A 455 14.49 -6.27 19.90
C LEU A 455 14.95 -7.36 20.89
#